data_c22cebca683cd31008fde801a89caefe
#
_entry.id   c22cebca683cd31008fde801a89caefe
#
_cell.length_a   1.000
_cell.length_b   1.000
_cell.length_c   1.000
_cell.angle_alpha   90.00
_cell.angle_beta   90.00
_cell.angle_gamma   90.00
#
_symmetry.space_group_name_H-M   'P 1'
#
loop_
_entity.id
_entity.type
_entity.pdbx_description
1 polymer ?
#
loop_
_entity_poly.entity_id
_entity_poly.type
_entity_poly.pdbx_seq_one_letter_code
_entity_poly.pdbx_strand_id
1 'polypeptide(L)'
;MKQYACNSIVIPVDFSETSLLAIRHAAFMAQYNKAKLYMLHVINVNFGALELFVPVIDAELMQSIEKKAQQRLNELANELANEFQIEVTTELRSGSASKHIVEYAKSINADIIVMGTHGYSPFEELIIGSTALKVLVKSHCPVIAMRKHETHKGYSNILMPIDLSPHTAQKARYTLELAKTYGAGVHILGLLHEDEHSKLPVLKTLIYEIEEMAKHLHVHTHTFINTDVKNRAVSTVTYAKENNVDLICIMTDQDAELSGFFLGPYTQQIIHHSQVPVLALKPKTFSSVNDSGFYSTAVGF
;
A
#
# COMPACT_ATOMS: atom_id res chain seq x y z
N MET A 1 8.16 -2.00 -18.15
CA MET A 1 7.58 -1.62 -16.84
C MET A 1 7.94 -0.17 -16.56
N LYS A 2 7.00 0.63 -16.01
CA LYS A 2 7.39 1.96 -15.51
C LYS A 2 8.39 1.75 -14.36
N GLN A 3 9.52 2.41 -14.45
CA GLN A 3 10.47 2.60 -13.35
C GLN A 3 9.70 3.18 -12.14
N TYR A 4 10.12 2.86 -10.91
CA TYR A 4 9.54 3.52 -9.74
C TYR A 4 9.66 5.03 -9.94
N ALA A 5 8.54 5.69 -10.00
CA ALA A 5 8.45 7.14 -9.99
C ALA A 5 7.28 7.49 -9.08
N CYS A 6 7.48 8.40 -8.15
CA CYS A 6 6.44 8.87 -7.25
C CYS A 6 6.34 10.39 -7.41
N ASN A 7 5.54 10.82 -8.41
CA ASN A 7 5.30 12.24 -8.71
C ASN A 7 3.93 12.69 -8.22
N SER A 8 3.03 11.74 -7.95
CA SER A 8 1.64 11.99 -7.56
C SER A 8 1.18 11.02 -6.48
N ILE A 9 0.83 11.54 -5.31
CA ILE A 9 0.38 10.79 -4.15
C ILE A 9 -1.06 11.18 -3.84
N VAL A 10 -1.98 10.21 -3.81
CA VAL A 10 -3.35 10.40 -3.32
C VAL A 10 -3.43 10.01 -1.86
N ILE A 11 -4.02 10.87 -1.05
CA ILE A 11 -4.30 10.63 0.37
C ILE A 11 -5.78 10.87 0.68
N PRO A 12 -6.56 9.82 0.95
CA PRO A 12 -7.91 9.96 1.48
C PRO A 12 -7.86 10.49 2.91
N VAL A 13 -8.71 11.47 3.19
CA VAL A 13 -8.79 12.16 4.48
C VAL A 13 -10.18 11.96 5.08
N ASP A 14 -10.25 11.34 6.25
CA ASP A 14 -11.48 11.24 7.04
C ASP A 14 -11.36 11.97 8.39
N PHE A 15 -10.25 12.66 8.62
CA PHE A 15 -9.89 13.38 9.84
C PHE A 15 -9.75 12.52 11.11
N SER A 16 -9.75 11.19 10.99
CA SER A 16 -9.40 10.29 12.08
C SER A 16 -7.90 10.40 12.42
N GLU A 17 -7.51 9.97 13.62
CA GLU A 17 -6.11 9.97 14.05
C GLU A 17 -5.22 9.18 13.08
N THR A 18 -5.68 8.01 12.64
CA THR A 18 -4.96 7.18 11.67
C THR A 18 -4.83 7.88 10.31
N SER A 19 -5.88 8.58 9.86
CA SER A 19 -5.81 9.37 8.63
C SER A 19 -4.81 10.52 8.76
N LEU A 20 -4.78 11.23 9.88
CA LEU A 20 -3.82 12.32 10.12
C LEU A 20 -2.37 11.81 10.14
N LEU A 21 -2.11 10.64 10.71
CA LEU A 21 -0.78 10.02 10.65
C LEU A 21 -0.40 9.65 9.20
N ALA A 22 -1.32 9.05 8.45
CA ALA A 22 -1.09 8.71 7.05
C ALA A 22 -0.83 9.96 6.18
N ILE A 23 -1.50 11.07 6.47
CA ILE A 23 -1.30 12.37 5.80
C ILE A 23 0.13 12.88 6.02
N ARG A 24 0.63 12.87 7.24
CA ARG A 24 2.00 13.32 7.53
C ARG A 24 3.05 12.44 6.85
N HIS A 25 2.80 11.13 6.81
CA HIS A 25 3.66 10.19 6.08
C HIS A 25 3.64 10.47 4.56
N ALA A 26 2.45 10.69 3.98
CA ALA A 26 2.31 11.05 2.57
C ALA A 26 2.98 12.39 2.24
N ALA A 27 2.88 13.38 3.13
CA ALA A 27 3.54 14.68 2.98
C ALA A 27 5.08 14.55 3.00
N PHE A 28 5.61 13.73 3.92
CA PHE A 28 7.04 13.40 3.93
C PHE A 28 7.47 12.72 2.62
N MET A 29 6.72 11.74 2.14
CA MET A 29 6.99 11.09 0.85
C MET A 29 6.94 12.09 -0.30
N ALA A 30 5.97 13.01 -0.30
CA ALA A 30 5.84 14.05 -1.30
C ALA A 30 7.06 15.00 -1.30
N GLN A 31 7.49 15.43 -0.12
CA GLN A 31 8.70 16.26 0.03
C GLN A 31 9.94 15.53 -0.51
N TYR A 32 10.15 14.28 -0.10
CA TYR A 32 11.33 13.49 -0.48
C TYR A 32 11.41 13.25 -1.99
N ASN A 33 10.27 12.91 -2.62
CA ASN A 33 10.19 12.61 -4.05
C ASN A 33 9.93 13.85 -4.92
N LYS A 34 9.76 15.04 -4.33
CA LYS A 34 9.27 16.25 -5.02
C LYS A 34 7.95 16.00 -5.74
N ALA A 35 7.07 15.22 -5.11
CA ALA A 35 5.78 14.83 -5.62
C ALA A 35 4.69 15.81 -5.22
N LYS A 36 3.62 15.82 -5.99
CA LYS A 36 2.37 16.54 -5.65
C LYS A 36 1.48 15.66 -4.78
N LEU A 37 0.95 16.24 -3.71
CA LEU A 37 0.02 15.59 -2.79
C LEU A 37 -1.42 15.95 -3.15
N TYR A 38 -2.27 14.96 -3.35
CA TYR A 38 -3.69 15.09 -3.67
C TYR A 38 -4.52 14.59 -2.50
N MET A 39 -5.11 15.50 -1.75
CA MET A 39 -5.94 15.21 -0.59
C MET A 39 -7.40 15.09 -1.00
N LEU A 40 -8.02 13.96 -0.75
CA LEU A 40 -9.42 13.69 -1.08
C LEU A 40 -10.23 13.44 0.21
N HIS A 41 -11.23 14.28 0.49
CA HIS A 41 -12.24 13.95 1.49
C HIS A 41 -13.54 13.53 0.79
N VAL A 42 -14.17 12.47 1.30
CA VAL A 42 -15.47 11.99 0.79
C VAL A 42 -16.49 12.01 1.91
N ILE A 43 -17.47 12.89 1.79
CA ILE A 43 -18.61 12.91 2.70
C ILE A 43 -19.47 11.68 2.42
N ASN A 44 -19.54 10.79 3.41
CA ASN A 44 -20.30 9.56 3.27
C ASN A 44 -21.79 9.82 3.45
N VAL A 45 -22.53 9.89 2.37
CA VAL A 45 -23.98 10.13 2.34
C VAL A 45 -24.68 8.77 2.18
N ASN A 46 -24.56 7.89 3.19
CA ASN A 46 -25.32 6.62 3.18
C ASN A 46 -26.71 6.86 3.78
N PHE A 47 -27.67 7.26 2.97
CA PHE A 47 -29.08 7.42 3.37
C PHE A 47 -29.87 6.11 3.37
N GLY A 48 -29.34 5.00 2.86
CA GLY A 48 -30.08 3.79 2.52
C GLY A 48 -30.84 3.06 3.62
N ALA A 49 -30.57 3.35 4.92
CA ALA A 49 -31.36 2.79 6.03
C ALA A 49 -32.16 3.88 6.78
N LEU A 50 -31.87 5.14 6.53
CA LEU A 50 -32.49 6.28 7.20
C LEU A 50 -33.56 6.98 6.35
N GLU A 51 -33.63 6.70 5.05
CA GLU A 51 -34.64 7.29 4.14
C GLU A 51 -36.10 7.05 4.59
N LEU A 52 -36.35 6.01 5.38
CA LEU A 52 -37.68 5.71 5.91
C LEU A 52 -38.01 6.45 7.21
N PHE A 53 -37.03 7.06 7.89
CA PHE A 53 -37.22 7.59 9.23
C PHE A 53 -36.64 9.00 9.48
N VAL A 54 -35.89 9.57 8.54
CA VAL A 54 -35.31 10.91 8.72
C VAL A 54 -36.00 11.87 7.74
N PRO A 55 -36.53 13.00 8.22
CA PRO A 55 -36.99 14.04 7.33
C PRO A 55 -35.83 14.50 6.46
N VAL A 56 -36.13 14.80 5.21
CA VAL A 56 -35.22 15.30 4.17
C VAL A 56 -34.14 16.16 4.83
N ILE A 57 -32.88 15.70 4.78
CA ILE A 57 -31.78 16.55 5.24
C ILE A 57 -31.87 17.81 4.40
N ASP A 58 -32.09 18.92 5.07
CA ASP A 58 -32.25 20.20 4.44
C ASP A 58 -31.02 20.50 3.57
N ALA A 59 -31.25 20.95 2.36
CA ALA A 59 -30.19 21.32 1.43
C ALA A 59 -29.21 22.32 2.05
N GLU A 60 -29.71 23.23 2.92
CA GLU A 60 -28.89 24.19 3.67
C GLU A 60 -27.93 23.50 4.65
N LEU A 61 -28.39 22.44 5.34
CA LEU A 61 -27.55 21.66 6.24
C LEU A 61 -26.44 20.95 5.47
N MET A 62 -26.75 20.31 4.33
CA MET A 62 -25.74 19.65 3.47
C MET A 62 -24.70 20.66 2.97
N GLN A 63 -25.14 21.81 2.49
CA GLN A 63 -24.24 22.87 2.05
C GLN A 63 -23.34 23.36 3.20
N SER A 64 -23.88 23.46 4.41
CA SER A 64 -23.11 23.85 5.61
C SER A 64 -22.04 22.78 5.94
N ILE A 65 -22.37 21.47 5.84
CA ILE A 65 -21.44 20.37 6.07
C ILE A 65 -20.32 20.39 5.02
N GLU A 66 -20.67 20.51 3.75
CA GLU A 66 -19.70 20.59 2.66
C GLU A 66 -18.75 21.78 2.82
N LYS A 67 -19.30 22.95 3.15
CA LYS A 67 -18.49 24.17 3.38
C LYS A 67 -17.50 23.98 4.53
N LYS A 68 -17.95 23.41 5.65
CA LYS A 68 -17.07 23.14 6.81
C LYS A 68 -16.02 22.09 6.50
N ALA A 69 -16.38 21.02 5.80
CA ALA A 69 -15.46 19.98 5.39
C ALA A 69 -14.38 20.52 4.44
N GLN A 70 -14.78 21.31 3.45
CA GLN A 70 -13.86 21.96 2.51
C GLN A 70 -12.93 22.94 3.21
N GLN A 71 -13.45 23.75 4.13
CA GLN A 71 -12.63 24.68 4.90
C GLN A 71 -11.55 23.94 5.71
N ARG A 72 -11.94 22.91 6.47
CA ARG A 72 -11.01 22.11 7.27
C ARG A 72 -9.97 21.38 6.42
N LEU A 73 -10.39 20.86 5.26
CA LEU A 73 -9.48 20.20 4.31
C LEU A 73 -8.44 21.20 3.77
N ASN A 74 -8.87 22.43 3.43
CA ASN A 74 -7.98 23.47 2.94
C ASN A 74 -7.02 23.98 4.03
N GLU A 75 -7.49 24.13 5.26
CA GLU A 75 -6.63 24.49 6.40
C GLU A 75 -5.51 23.48 6.59
N LEU A 76 -5.85 22.19 6.61
CA LEU A 76 -4.86 21.09 6.72
C LEU A 76 -3.91 21.06 5.52
N ALA A 77 -4.41 21.27 4.31
CA ALA A 77 -3.59 21.32 3.10
C ALA A 77 -2.57 22.48 3.14
N ASN A 78 -2.98 23.65 3.59
CA ASN A 78 -2.10 24.82 3.75
C ASN A 78 -1.03 24.58 4.82
N GLU A 79 -1.40 23.96 5.95
CA GLU A 79 -0.45 23.58 7.00
C GLU A 79 0.64 22.68 6.45
N LEU A 80 0.26 21.59 5.74
CA LEU A 80 1.19 20.63 5.16
C LEU A 80 2.05 21.26 4.05
N ALA A 81 1.45 22.07 3.19
CA ALA A 81 2.18 22.76 2.12
C ALA A 81 3.29 23.66 2.68
N ASN A 82 2.98 24.37 3.77
CA ASN A 82 3.95 25.24 4.46
C ASN A 82 5.01 24.45 5.24
N GLU A 83 4.60 23.40 5.98
CA GLU A 83 5.51 22.62 6.82
C GLU A 83 6.52 21.81 5.97
N PHE A 84 6.02 21.14 4.91
CA PHE A 84 6.79 20.24 4.08
C PHE A 84 7.31 20.87 2.78
N GLN A 85 6.93 22.13 2.50
CA GLN A 85 7.30 22.83 1.25
C GLN A 85 6.93 22.03 0.00
N ILE A 86 5.68 21.54 -0.06
CA ILE A 86 5.13 20.69 -1.12
C ILE A 86 3.91 21.32 -1.78
N GLU A 87 3.61 20.91 -3.01
CA GLU A 87 2.37 21.24 -3.68
C GLU A 87 1.24 20.33 -3.18
N VAL A 88 0.16 20.92 -2.67
CA VAL A 88 -1.02 20.20 -2.18
C VAL A 88 -2.27 20.65 -2.93
N THR A 89 -3.06 19.68 -3.38
CA THR A 89 -4.38 19.93 -3.99
C THR A 89 -5.44 19.22 -3.17
N THR A 90 -6.57 19.89 -2.96
CA THR A 90 -7.73 19.34 -2.24
C THR A 90 -8.87 19.01 -3.17
N GLU A 91 -9.57 17.94 -2.88
CA GLU A 91 -10.79 17.51 -3.57
C GLU A 91 -11.82 17.09 -2.52
N LEU A 92 -13.07 17.56 -2.68
CA LEU A 92 -14.21 17.15 -1.87
C LEU A 92 -15.23 16.44 -2.75
N ARG A 93 -15.69 15.28 -2.32
CA ARG A 93 -16.73 14.50 -3.01
C ARG A 93 -17.76 14.00 -2.00
N SER A 94 -18.92 13.58 -2.50
CA SER A 94 -19.98 13.00 -1.69
C SER A 94 -20.37 11.63 -2.22
N GLY A 95 -20.57 10.63 -1.32
CA GLY A 95 -20.97 9.27 -1.69
C GLY A 95 -20.05 8.18 -1.17
N SER A 96 -19.81 7.14 -1.96
CA SER A 96 -18.99 6.00 -1.58
C SER A 96 -17.49 6.32 -1.58
N ALA A 97 -16.88 6.39 -0.40
CA ALA A 97 -15.47 6.74 -0.24
C ALA A 97 -14.55 5.84 -1.08
N SER A 98 -14.70 4.50 -0.98
CA SER A 98 -13.83 3.57 -1.72
C SER A 98 -13.93 3.75 -3.24
N LYS A 99 -15.13 4.04 -3.77
CA LYS A 99 -15.33 4.29 -5.20
C LYS A 99 -14.62 5.58 -5.63
N HIS A 100 -14.87 6.67 -4.91
CA HIS A 100 -14.28 7.97 -5.27
C HIS A 100 -12.77 8.01 -5.12
N ILE A 101 -12.19 7.31 -4.11
CA ILE A 101 -10.73 7.19 -3.97
C ILE A 101 -10.11 6.53 -5.20
N VAL A 102 -10.65 5.38 -5.63
CA VAL A 102 -10.13 4.63 -6.78
C VAL A 102 -10.30 5.42 -8.09
N GLU A 103 -11.47 6.03 -8.30
CA GLU A 103 -11.76 6.83 -9.48
C GLU A 103 -10.88 8.09 -9.56
N TYR A 104 -10.71 8.79 -8.43
CA TYR A 104 -9.86 9.98 -8.37
C TYR A 104 -8.40 9.64 -8.63
N ALA A 105 -7.85 8.61 -7.96
CA ALA A 105 -6.50 8.15 -8.21
C ALA A 105 -6.29 7.78 -9.69
N LYS A 106 -7.29 7.14 -10.32
CA LYS A 106 -7.24 6.79 -11.75
C LYS A 106 -7.29 8.03 -12.65
N SER A 107 -8.14 9.00 -12.34
CA SER A 107 -8.33 10.21 -13.18
C SER A 107 -7.07 11.07 -13.26
N ILE A 108 -6.26 11.10 -12.20
CA ILE A 108 -5.00 11.86 -12.16
C ILE A 108 -3.77 10.99 -12.47
N ASN A 109 -3.95 9.71 -12.83
CA ASN A 109 -2.87 8.73 -12.97
C ASN A 109 -1.93 8.69 -11.76
N ALA A 110 -2.49 8.63 -10.56
CA ALA A 110 -1.72 8.59 -9.32
C ALA A 110 -0.68 7.46 -9.34
N ASP A 111 0.53 7.77 -8.87
CA ASP A 111 1.60 6.78 -8.75
C ASP A 111 1.40 5.89 -7.52
N ILE A 112 0.81 6.44 -6.45
CA ILE A 112 0.56 5.72 -5.20
C ILE A 112 -0.63 6.31 -4.42
N ILE A 113 -1.32 5.47 -3.68
CA ILE A 113 -2.28 5.88 -2.65
C ILE A 113 -1.65 5.59 -1.29
N VAL A 114 -1.67 6.57 -0.37
CA VAL A 114 -1.32 6.36 1.04
C VAL A 114 -2.60 6.49 1.84
N MET A 115 -2.91 5.55 2.73
CA MET A 115 -4.15 5.63 3.50
C MET A 115 -4.07 4.93 4.85
N GLY A 116 -4.84 5.42 5.81
CA GLY A 116 -5.10 4.71 7.05
C GLY A 116 -5.98 3.46 6.81
N THR A 117 -5.72 2.41 7.57
CA THR A 117 -6.52 1.17 7.51
C THR A 117 -7.76 1.20 8.37
N HIS A 118 -7.89 2.18 9.28
CA HIS A 118 -8.99 2.34 10.24
C HIS A 118 -9.46 3.79 10.24
N GLY A 119 -10.75 3.98 10.47
CA GLY A 119 -11.37 5.29 10.63
C GLY A 119 -11.78 5.55 12.09
N TYR A 120 -12.94 6.22 12.27
CA TYR A 120 -13.46 6.62 13.58
C TYR A 120 -14.05 5.48 14.44
N SER A 121 -14.19 4.26 13.93
CA SER A 121 -14.86 3.19 14.68
C SER A 121 -13.94 2.61 15.76
N PRO A 122 -14.29 2.73 17.05
CA PRO A 122 -13.47 2.22 18.16
C PRO A 122 -13.44 0.69 18.24
N PHE A 123 -14.36 0.01 17.55
CA PHE A 123 -14.41 -1.47 17.50
C PHE A 123 -13.57 -2.07 16.37
N GLU A 124 -12.98 -1.25 15.50
CA GLU A 124 -12.27 -1.71 14.30
C GLU A 124 -10.76 -1.85 14.50
N GLU A 125 -10.22 -1.70 15.70
CA GLU A 125 -8.78 -1.93 15.96
C GLU A 125 -8.32 -3.34 15.55
N LEU A 126 -9.26 -4.28 15.43
CA LEU A 126 -9.02 -5.68 15.09
C LEU A 126 -9.30 -6.03 13.61
N ILE A 127 -9.84 -5.13 12.79
CA ILE A 127 -10.25 -5.46 11.41
C ILE A 127 -9.89 -4.31 10.45
N ILE A 128 -9.35 -4.64 9.27
CA ILE A 128 -9.13 -3.63 8.21
C ILE A 128 -10.47 -3.01 7.82
N GLY A 129 -10.55 -1.69 7.83
CA GLY A 129 -11.77 -0.96 7.45
C GLY A 129 -12.25 -1.30 6.03
N SER A 130 -13.56 -1.36 5.86
CA SER A 130 -14.18 -1.76 4.59
C SER A 130 -13.77 -0.87 3.40
N THR A 131 -13.49 0.42 3.64
CA THR A 131 -12.99 1.36 2.63
C THR A 131 -11.56 0.99 2.21
N ALA A 132 -10.66 0.77 3.17
CA ALA A 132 -9.28 0.40 2.90
C ALA A 132 -9.20 -0.94 2.14
N LEU A 133 -9.97 -1.94 2.59
CA LEU A 133 -10.05 -3.23 1.92
C LEU A 133 -10.47 -3.08 0.44
N LYS A 134 -11.53 -2.31 0.17
CA LYS A 134 -12.02 -2.09 -1.20
C LYS A 134 -11.02 -1.30 -2.05
N VAL A 135 -10.29 -0.35 -1.47
CA VAL A 135 -9.24 0.40 -2.19
C VAL A 135 -8.06 -0.51 -2.53
N LEU A 136 -7.57 -1.31 -1.59
CA LEU A 136 -6.49 -2.29 -1.81
C LEU A 136 -6.81 -3.25 -2.96
N VAL A 137 -8.05 -3.74 -3.03
CA VAL A 137 -8.50 -4.65 -4.09
C VAL A 137 -8.68 -3.94 -5.44
N LYS A 138 -9.23 -2.71 -5.44
CA LYS A 138 -9.67 -2.04 -6.69
C LYS A 138 -8.69 -1.03 -7.24
N SER A 139 -7.68 -0.61 -6.49
CA SER A 139 -6.70 0.37 -6.94
C SER A 139 -5.94 -0.13 -8.18
N HIS A 140 -5.62 0.77 -9.09
CA HIS A 140 -4.78 0.53 -10.26
C HIS A 140 -3.30 0.84 -10.00
N CYS A 141 -3.00 1.50 -8.90
CA CYS A 141 -1.66 1.84 -8.44
C CYS A 141 -1.39 1.21 -7.06
N PRO A 142 -0.12 1.14 -6.63
CA PRO A 142 0.26 0.69 -5.30
C PRO A 142 -0.46 1.44 -4.19
N VAL A 143 -0.70 0.75 -3.07
CA VAL A 143 -1.34 1.34 -1.89
C VAL A 143 -0.44 1.11 -0.68
N ILE A 144 -0.08 2.19 0.02
CA ILE A 144 0.51 2.10 1.36
C ILE A 144 -0.63 2.14 2.37
N ALA A 145 -0.77 1.06 3.11
CA ALA A 145 -1.72 0.90 4.19
C ALA A 145 -1.02 1.14 5.53
N MET A 146 -1.55 2.08 6.34
CA MET A 146 -0.96 2.48 7.62
C MET A 146 -1.92 2.25 8.78
N ARG A 147 -1.36 1.82 9.92
CA ARG A 147 -2.05 1.73 11.20
C ARG A 147 -1.61 2.86 12.15
N LYS A 148 -2.21 2.91 13.34
CA LYS A 148 -2.13 4.01 14.30
C LYS A 148 -0.74 4.30 14.90
N HIS A 149 0.28 3.51 14.69
CA HIS A 149 1.43 3.52 15.60
C HIS A 149 2.74 4.10 15.04
N GLU A 150 2.75 4.81 13.88
CA GLU A 150 4.05 5.10 13.29
C GLU A 150 4.23 6.50 12.71
N THR A 151 5.27 7.13 13.23
CA THR A 151 5.90 8.33 12.68
C THR A 151 7.22 7.95 12.03
N HIS A 152 7.20 7.34 10.84
CA HIS A 152 8.45 7.10 10.13
C HIS A 152 8.87 8.32 9.30
N LYS A 153 10.14 8.66 9.40
CA LYS A 153 10.77 9.75 8.66
C LYS A 153 11.58 9.20 7.47
N GLY A 154 10.99 8.27 6.71
CA GLY A 154 11.63 7.63 5.57
C GLY A 154 11.76 6.12 5.70
N TYR A 155 12.43 5.52 4.74
CA TYR A 155 12.67 4.09 4.72
C TYR A 155 14.16 3.82 4.75
N SER A 156 14.62 3.07 5.76
CA SER A 156 16.00 2.58 5.89
C SER A 156 16.10 1.08 5.67
N ASN A 157 15.07 0.34 6.12
CA ASN A 157 15.02 -1.13 6.04
C ASN A 157 13.68 -1.58 5.48
N ILE A 158 13.66 -2.04 4.24
CA ILE A 158 12.45 -2.50 3.56
C ILE A 158 12.43 -4.03 3.57
N LEU A 159 11.37 -4.63 4.11
CA LEU A 159 11.19 -6.08 4.08
C LEU A 159 10.43 -6.51 2.83
N MET A 160 10.99 -7.47 2.15
CA MET A 160 10.39 -8.11 0.98
C MET A 160 10.30 -9.62 1.22
N PRO A 161 9.13 -10.12 1.69
CA PRO A 161 8.90 -11.56 1.76
C PRO A 161 8.86 -12.17 0.36
N ILE A 162 9.56 -13.29 0.18
CA ILE A 162 9.66 -14.01 -1.08
C ILE A 162 9.00 -15.38 -0.94
N ASP A 163 8.12 -15.65 -1.86
CA ASP A 163 7.54 -16.96 -2.12
C ASP A 163 7.80 -17.36 -3.59
N LEU A 164 7.29 -18.49 -4.00
CA LEU A 164 7.41 -18.97 -5.36
C LEU A 164 6.31 -18.49 -6.30
N SER A 165 5.65 -17.38 -5.96
CA SER A 165 4.60 -16.81 -6.80
C SER A 165 5.17 -16.22 -8.09
N PRO A 166 4.42 -16.27 -9.21
CA PRO A 166 4.88 -15.75 -10.50
C PRO A 166 5.08 -14.23 -10.50
N HIS A 167 4.59 -13.53 -9.48
CA HIS A 167 4.68 -12.08 -9.36
C HIS A 167 5.88 -11.59 -8.53
N THR A 168 6.69 -12.52 -8.01
CA THR A 168 7.84 -12.18 -7.16
C THR A 168 8.86 -11.29 -7.88
N ALA A 169 9.14 -11.52 -9.16
CA ALA A 169 10.04 -10.67 -9.94
C ALA A 169 9.52 -9.21 -10.07
N GLN A 170 8.21 -9.03 -10.22
CA GLN A 170 7.56 -7.72 -10.25
C GLN A 170 7.73 -6.97 -8.92
N LYS A 171 7.48 -7.68 -7.81
CA LYS A 171 7.66 -7.16 -6.45
C LYS A 171 9.11 -6.77 -6.21
N ALA A 172 10.04 -7.66 -6.54
CA ALA A 172 11.48 -7.44 -6.34
C ALA A 172 11.94 -6.17 -7.05
N ARG A 173 11.62 -6.02 -8.34
CA ARG A 173 12.00 -4.83 -9.10
C ARG A 173 11.46 -3.55 -8.48
N TYR A 174 10.17 -3.51 -8.17
CA TYR A 174 9.57 -2.32 -7.57
C TYR A 174 10.18 -1.99 -6.21
N THR A 175 10.38 -2.99 -5.35
CA THR A 175 10.98 -2.81 -4.02
C THR A 175 12.41 -2.31 -4.10
N LEU A 176 13.22 -2.85 -5.01
CA LEU A 176 14.60 -2.42 -5.19
C LEU A 176 14.72 -1.00 -5.76
N GLU A 177 13.87 -0.62 -6.72
CA GLU A 177 13.83 0.75 -7.23
C GLU A 177 13.39 1.76 -6.15
N LEU A 178 12.40 1.39 -5.33
CA LEU A 178 11.98 2.18 -4.17
C LEU A 178 13.14 2.29 -3.16
N ALA A 179 13.78 1.18 -2.81
CA ALA A 179 14.93 1.17 -1.90
C ALA A 179 16.08 2.07 -2.41
N LYS A 180 16.40 1.99 -3.69
CA LYS A 180 17.39 2.87 -4.33
C LYS A 180 17.02 4.34 -4.16
N THR A 181 15.74 4.69 -4.36
CA THR A 181 15.27 6.08 -4.24
C THR A 181 15.49 6.62 -2.82
N TYR A 182 15.20 5.81 -1.80
CA TYR A 182 15.33 6.23 -0.40
C TYR A 182 16.71 5.95 0.21
N GLY A 183 17.64 5.31 -0.51
CA GLY A 183 18.92 4.87 0.04
C GLY A 183 18.74 3.75 1.08
N ALA A 184 17.66 2.99 0.99
CA ALA A 184 17.30 1.94 1.93
C ALA A 184 17.98 0.60 1.63
N GLY A 185 18.20 -0.21 2.67
CA GLY A 185 18.50 -1.63 2.53
C GLY A 185 17.24 -2.47 2.32
N VAL A 186 17.37 -3.64 1.68
CA VAL A 186 16.28 -4.57 1.47
C VAL A 186 16.54 -5.89 2.19
N HIS A 187 15.64 -6.26 3.09
CA HIS A 187 15.60 -7.56 3.71
C HIS A 187 14.81 -8.52 2.81
N ILE A 188 15.49 -9.52 2.25
CA ILE A 188 14.88 -10.57 1.43
C ILE A 188 14.55 -11.73 2.37
N LEU A 189 13.27 -11.97 2.60
CA LEU A 189 12.79 -13.02 3.50
C LEU A 189 12.17 -14.16 2.71
N GLY A 190 12.92 -15.24 2.50
CA GLY A 190 12.44 -16.48 1.86
C GLY A 190 11.60 -17.31 2.85
N LEU A 191 10.39 -17.70 2.45
CA LEU A 191 9.44 -18.41 3.31
C LEU A 191 8.94 -19.69 2.63
N LEU A 192 9.26 -20.84 3.21
CA LEU A 192 8.76 -22.17 2.80
C LEU A 192 8.07 -22.85 3.98
N HIS A 193 6.95 -23.52 3.71
CA HIS A 193 6.34 -24.46 4.66
C HIS A 193 7.17 -25.75 4.76
N GLU A 194 7.00 -26.51 5.82
CA GLU A 194 7.69 -27.78 6.06
C GLU A 194 7.54 -28.77 4.91
N ASP A 195 6.37 -28.81 4.27
CA ASP A 195 6.07 -29.66 3.10
C ASP A 195 6.65 -29.13 1.77
N GLU A 196 7.26 -27.95 1.79
CA GLU A 196 7.83 -27.30 0.60
C GLU A 196 9.38 -27.37 0.55
N HIS A 197 10.04 -28.15 1.41
CA HIS A 197 11.50 -28.23 1.46
C HIS A 197 12.13 -28.61 0.11
N SER A 198 11.45 -29.42 -0.70
CA SER A 198 11.91 -29.78 -2.07
C SER A 198 12.04 -28.56 -3.00
N LYS A 199 11.35 -27.45 -2.70
CA LYS A 199 11.38 -26.21 -3.46
C LYS A 199 12.52 -25.26 -3.05
N LEU A 200 13.28 -25.58 -2.01
CA LEU A 200 14.37 -24.73 -1.50
C LEU A 200 15.42 -24.36 -2.57
N PRO A 201 15.86 -25.27 -3.47
CA PRO A 201 16.78 -24.89 -4.55
C PRO A 201 16.21 -23.82 -5.47
N VAL A 202 14.92 -23.91 -5.82
CA VAL A 202 14.24 -22.92 -6.68
C VAL A 202 14.16 -21.57 -5.98
N LEU A 203 13.79 -21.54 -4.68
CA LEU A 203 13.77 -20.33 -3.89
C LEU A 203 15.15 -19.67 -3.81
N LYS A 204 16.22 -20.47 -3.61
CA LYS A 204 17.59 -19.94 -3.59
C LYS A 204 18.01 -19.32 -4.92
N THR A 205 17.65 -19.95 -6.04
CA THR A 205 17.92 -19.41 -7.38
C THR A 205 17.19 -18.07 -7.58
N LEU A 206 15.93 -17.98 -7.21
CA LEU A 206 15.15 -16.75 -7.29
C LEU A 206 15.74 -15.64 -6.42
N ILE A 207 16.15 -15.96 -5.20
CA ILE A 207 16.81 -15.00 -4.30
C ILE A 207 18.14 -14.52 -4.91
N TYR A 208 18.95 -15.41 -5.45
CA TYR A 208 20.20 -15.04 -6.13
C TYR A 208 19.95 -14.06 -7.30
N GLU A 209 18.93 -14.30 -8.12
CA GLU A 209 18.57 -13.37 -9.20
C GLU A 209 18.17 -11.98 -8.69
N ILE A 210 17.46 -11.93 -7.55
CA ILE A 210 17.08 -10.67 -6.90
C ILE A 210 18.31 -9.95 -6.34
N GLU A 211 19.24 -10.68 -5.72
CA GLU A 211 20.51 -10.11 -5.21
C GLU A 211 21.38 -9.56 -6.34
N GLU A 212 21.46 -10.23 -7.47
CA GLU A 212 22.16 -9.71 -8.66
C GLU A 212 21.47 -8.42 -9.18
N MET A 213 20.15 -8.40 -9.23
CA MET A 213 19.41 -7.17 -9.58
C MET A 213 19.71 -6.03 -8.58
N ALA A 214 19.75 -6.33 -7.28
CA ALA A 214 20.07 -5.36 -6.24
C ALA A 214 21.50 -4.79 -6.40
N LYS A 215 22.47 -5.63 -6.71
CA LYS A 215 23.85 -5.19 -7.01
C LYS A 215 23.90 -4.20 -8.17
N HIS A 216 23.20 -4.49 -9.27
CA HIS A 216 23.12 -3.58 -10.41
C HIS A 216 22.45 -2.23 -10.06
N LEU A 217 21.55 -2.21 -9.10
CA LEU A 217 20.90 -0.99 -8.60
C LEU A 217 21.66 -0.31 -7.46
N HIS A 218 22.77 -0.90 -6.99
CA HIS A 218 23.53 -0.46 -5.82
C HIS A 218 22.69 -0.42 -4.53
N VAL A 219 21.81 -1.41 -4.35
CA VAL A 219 20.98 -1.59 -3.16
C VAL A 219 21.58 -2.68 -2.28
N HIS A 220 21.78 -2.39 -1.01
CA HIS A 220 22.22 -3.38 -0.03
C HIS A 220 21.09 -4.36 0.28
N THR A 221 21.42 -5.65 0.31
CA THR A 221 20.46 -6.70 0.66
C THR A 221 20.93 -7.50 1.87
N HIS A 222 19.96 -7.94 2.66
CA HIS A 222 20.16 -8.89 3.74
C HIS A 222 19.16 -10.03 3.58
N THR A 223 19.66 -11.25 3.37
CA THR A 223 18.84 -12.43 3.05
C THR A 223 18.68 -13.34 4.26
N PHE A 224 17.44 -13.72 4.54
CA PHE A 224 17.10 -14.75 5.51
C PHE A 224 16.09 -15.73 4.89
N ILE A 225 16.29 -17.04 5.12
CA ILE A 225 15.40 -18.10 4.64
C ILE A 225 14.89 -18.89 5.83
N ASN A 226 13.57 -18.97 5.96
CA ASN A 226 12.89 -19.82 6.93
C ASN A 226 12.16 -20.94 6.20
N THR A 227 12.53 -22.20 6.50
CA THR A 227 12.00 -23.41 5.84
C THR A 227 10.94 -24.14 6.66
N ASP A 228 10.65 -23.67 7.89
CA ASP A 228 9.74 -24.34 8.83
C ASP A 228 8.58 -23.40 9.19
N VAL A 229 8.03 -22.74 8.18
CA VAL A 229 7.00 -21.71 8.37
C VAL A 229 5.63 -22.36 8.53
N LYS A 230 5.02 -22.18 9.70
CA LYS A 230 3.62 -22.57 9.95
C LYS A 230 2.62 -21.55 9.40
N ASN A 231 2.94 -20.26 9.52
CA ASN A 231 2.15 -19.15 9.00
C ASN A 231 3.07 -18.07 8.45
N ARG A 232 3.06 -17.88 7.13
CA ARG A 232 3.91 -16.91 6.44
C ARG A 232 3.68 -15.48 6.89
N ALA A 233 2.44 -15.09 7.19
CA ALA A 233 2.12 -13.73 7.63
C ALA A 233 2.69 -13.46 9.03
N VAL A 234 2.52 -14.39 9.96
CA VAL A 234 3.09 -14.28 11.31
C VAL A 234 4.62 -14.21 11.23
N SER A 235 5.26 -15.09 10.46
CA SER A 235 6.72 -15.07 10.29
C SER A 235 7.21 -13.75 9.70
N THR A 236 6.50 -13.19 8.74
CA THR A 236 6.85 -11.89 8.12
C THR A 236 6.78 -10.75 9.14
N VAL A 237 5.68 -10.66 9.90
CA VAL A 237 5.48 -9.58 10.89
C VAL A 237 6.46 -9.71 12.05
N THR A 238 6.73 -10.93 12.52
CA THR A 238 7.72 -11.20 13.57
C THR A 238 9.11 -10.77 13.11
N TYR A 239 9.53 -11.18 11.92
CA TYR A 239 10.80 -10.77 11.35
C TYR A 239 10.92 -9.25 11.24
N ALA A 240 9.87 -8.58 10.77
CA ALA A 240 9.85 -7.13 10.62
C ALA A 240 10.10 -6.42 11.96
N LYS A 241 9.45 -6.89 13.02
CA LYS A 241 9.61 -6.35 14.38
C LYS A 241 11.03 -6.56 14.93
N GLU A 242 11.59 -7.75 14.74
CA GLU A 242 12.90 -8.12 15.30
C GLU A 242 14.08 -7.45 14.56
N ASN A 243 13.89 -7.03 13.31
CA ASN A 243 14.94 -6.50 12.46
C ASN A 243 14.79 -5.01 12.12
N ASN A 244 14.01 -4.26 12.92
CA ASN A 244 13.80 -2.81 12.75
C ASN A 244 13.41 -2.43 11.30
N VAL A 245 12.55 -3.23 10.69
CA VAL A 245 11.97 -2.94 9.38
C VAL A 245 11.02 -1.75 9.51
N ASP A 246 11.01 -0.88 8.52
CA ASP A 246 10.17 0.33 8.48
C ASP A 246 9.17 0.37 7.31
N LEU A 247 9.22 -0.63 6.43
CA LEU A 247 8.22 -0.87 5.38
C LEU A 247 8.19 -2.34 5.01
N ILE A 248 7.00 -2.94 4.91
CA ILE A 248 6.82 -4.28 4.33
C ILE A 248 6.24 -4.13 2.92
N CYS A 249 6.90 -4.72 1.92
CA CYS A 249 6.44 -4.71 0.54
C CYS A 249 5.89 -6.09 0.14
N ILE A 250 4.58 -6.16 -0.18
CA ILE A 250 3.88 -7.39 -0.55
C ILE A 250 3.14 -7.24 -1.88
N MET A 251 2.80 -8.39 -2.49
CA MET A 251 1.80 -8.44 -3.56
C MET A 251 0.42 -8.68 -2.96
N THR A 252 -0.59 -8.03 -3.51
CA THR A 252 -1.98 -8.42 -3.22
C THR A 252 -2.25 -9.72 -3.96
N ASP A 253 -2.54 -10.80 -3.22
CA ASP A 253 -2.92 -12.06 -3.81
C ASP A 253 -4.19 -11.87 -4.65
N GLN A 254 -4.10 -12.22 -5.89
CA GLN A 254 -5.24 -12.38 -6.76
C GLN A 254 -5.29 -13.85 -7.12
N ASP A 255 -5.98 -14.64 -6.32
CA ASP A 255 -6.49 -15.92 -6.79
C ASP A 255 -7.47 -15.61 -7.91
N ALA A 256 -6.96 -15.70 -9.13
CA ALA A 256 -7.65 -15.25 -10.35
C ALA A 256 -8.94 -16.06 -10.64
N GLU A 257 -9.22 -17.11 -9.90
CA GLU A 257 -10.35 -18.01 -10.16
C GLU A 257 -11.61 -17.71 -9.36
N LEU A 258 -11.54 -16.91 -8.30
CA LEU A 258 -12.72 -16.57 -7.49
C LEU A 258 -12.95 -15.06 -7.47
N SER A 259 -13.73 -14.58 -8.44
CA SER A 259 -14.35 -13.24 -8.45
C SER A 259 -13.45 -12.10 -7.94
N GLY A 260 -12.78 -11.40 -8.79
CA GLY A 260 -11.94 -10.18 -8.73
C GLY A 260 -12.10 -9.14 -7.60
N PHE A 261 -12.58 -9.51 -6.42
CA PHE A 261 -12.91 -8.61 -5.30
C PHE A 261 -12.40 -9.09 -3.94
N PHE A 262 -11.50 -10.07 -3.91
CA PHE A 262 -11.03 -10.64 -2.65
C PHE A 262 -9.56 -10.33 -2.41
N LEU A 263 -9.23 -9.82 -1.23
CA LEU A 263 -7.86 -9.68 -0.76
C LEU A 263 -7.45 -10.99 -0.08
N GLY A 264 -6.37 -11.62 -0.55
CA GLY A 264 -5.91 -12.91 -0.02
C GLY A 264 -5.65 -12.89 1.50
N PRO A 265 -5.79 -14.05 2.18
CA PRO A 265 -5.62 -14.14 3.64
C PRO A 265 -4.25 -13.67 4.12
N TYR A 266 -3.20 -13.94 3.36
CA TYR A 266 -1.84 -13.50 3.67
C TYR A 266 -1.75 -11.97 3.75
N THR A 267 -2.20 -11.28 2.72
CA THR A 267 -2.20 -9.81 2.66
C THR A 267 -3.04 -9.20 3.77
N GLN A 268 -4.23 -9.77 4.04
CA GLN A 268 -5.08 -9.31 5.14
C GLN A 268 -4.39 -9.44 6.49
N GLN A 269 -3.76 -10.59 6.77
CA GLN A 269 -3.05 -10.82 8.03
C GLN A 269 -1.83 -9.89 8.19
N ILE A 270 -1.05 -9.66 7.13
CA ILE A 270 0.08 -8.72 7.19
C ILE A 270 -0.41 -7.31 7.53
N ILE A 271 -1.38 -6.78 6.80
CA ILE A 271 -1.91 -5.42 7.04
C ILE A 271 -2.53 -5.32 8.44
N HIS A 272 -3.18 -6.39 8.89
CA HIS A 272 -3.82 -6.42 10.21
C HIS A 272 -2.82 -6.45 11.36
N HIS A 273 -1.72 -7.20 11.23
CA HIS A 273 -0.77 -7.41 12.34
C HIS A 273 0.50 -6.56 12.25
N SER A 274 0.75 -5.93 11.12
CA SER A 274 1.94 -5.09 10.95
C SER A 274 1.92 -3.89 11.90
N GLN A 275 3.08 -3.58 12.44
CA GLN A 275 3.35 -2.35 13.19
C GLN A 275 4.05 -1.29 12.34
N VAL A 276 4.33 -1.62 11.08
CA VAL A 276 4.98 -0.75 10.10
C VAL A 276 4.09 -0.60 8.86
N PRO A 277 4.20 0.49 8.09
CA PRO A 277 3.49 0.65 6.83
C PRO A 277 3.63 -0.58 5.93
N VAL A 278 2.56 -0.93 5.23
CA VAL A 278 2.54 -2.03 4.28
C VAL A 278 2.27 -1.51 2.88
N LEU A 279 3.25 -1.63 2.00
CA LEU A 279 3.10 -1.34 0.58
C LEU A 279 2.54 -2.58 -0.12
N ALA A 280 1.32 -2.47 -0.57
CA ALA A 280 0.61 -3.51 -1.30
C ALA A 280 0.66 -3.21 -2.81
N LEU A 281 1.32 -4.08 -3.55
CA LEU A 281 1.45 -4.02 -5.01
C LEU A 281 0.39 -4.90 -5.67
N LYS A 282 -0.24 -4.39 -6.72
CA LYS A 282 -1.16 -5.18 -7.52
C LYS A 282 -0.41 -5.90 -8.63
N PRO A 283 -0.59 -7.22 -8.81
CA PRO A 283 -0.04 -7.94 -9.94
C PRO A 283 -0.55 -7.33 -11.26
N LYS A 284 0.36 -7.06 -12.20
CA LYS A 284 -0.04 -6.70 -13.56
C LYS A 284 -0.08 -7.98 -14.36
N THR A 285 -1.22 -8.25 -14.99
CA THR A 285 -1.33 -9.34 -15.97
C THR A 285 -0.33 -9.09 -17.08
N PHE A 286 0.48 -10.10 -17.39
CA PHE A 286 1.35 -10.06 -18.58
C PHE A 286 0.45 -10.10 -19.82
N SER A 287 0.20 -8.94 -20.44
CA SER A 287 -0.19 -8.95 -21.85
C SER A 287 1.02 -9.48 -22.62
N SER A 288 0.84 -10.65 -23.21
CA SER A 288 1.82 -11.34 -24.04
C SER A 288 2.59 -10.38 -24.94
N VAL A 289 3.90 -10.56 -24.97
CA VAL A 289 4.91 -9.98 -25.88
C VAL A 289 5.82 -8.96 -25.22
N ASN A 290 7.08 -9.36 -25.05
CA ASN A 290 8.33 -8.62 -24.86
C ASN A 290 8.92 -8.37 -23.45
N ASP A 291 8.53 -9.08 -22.40
CA ASP A 291 9.32 -9.07 -21.14
C ASP A 291 9.94 -10.46 -20.80
N SER A 292 10.26 -11.25 -21.84
CA SER A 292 10.75 -12.63 -21.74
C SER A 292 12.23 -12.79 -21.29
N GLY A 293 12.82 -11.77 -20.69
CA GLY A 293 14.19 -11.86 -20.20
C GLY A 293 14.40 -12.68 -18.92
N PHE A 294 13.37 -12.88 -18.10
CA PHE A 294 13.51 -13.50 -16.77
C PHE A 294 12.99 -14.95 -16.65
N TYR A 295 12.21 -15.44 -17.61
CA TYR A 295 11.59 -16.78 -17.52
C TYR A 295 12.16 -17.82 -18.48
N SER A 296 13.23 -17.50 -19.21
CA SER A 296 13.75 -18.41 -20.25
C SER A 296 14.58 -19.58 -19.69
N THR A 297 14.94 -19.61 -18.41
CA THR A 297 15.81 -20.67 -17.88
C THR A 297 15.21 -21.52 -16.76
N ALA A 298 14.05 -21.17 -16.20
CA ALA A 298 13.50 -21.86 -15.03
C ALA A 298 12.30 -22.78 -15.29
N VAL A 299 11.76 -22.86 -16.52
CA VAL A 299 10.65 -23.77 -16.86
C VAL A 299 11.01 -24.61 -18.08
N GLY A 300 11.98 -25.46 -17.88
CA GLY A 300 12.30 -26.56 -18.77
C GLY A 300 12.59 -27.76 -17.90
N PHE A 301 11.51 -28.37 -17.38
CA PHE A 301 11.41 -29.82 -17.08
C PHE A 301 9.99 -30.07 -16.56
#